data_530722e15918f6fd979613fa3b00ee8b
#
_entry.id   530722e15918f6fd979613fa3b00ee8b
#
_cell.length_a   1.000
_cell.length_b   1.000
_cell.length_c   1.000
_cell.angle_alpha   90.00
_cell.angle_beta   90.00
_cell.angle_gamma   90.00
#
_symmetry.space_group_name_H-M   'P 1'
#
loop_
_entity.id
_entity.type
_entity.pdbx_description
1 polymer ?
#
loop_
_entity_poly.entity_id
_entity_poly.type
_entity_poly.pdbx_seq_one_letter_code
_entity_poly.pdbx_strand_id
1 'polypeptide(L)'
;YHLGIGDVVAKSTLSSANENRSYLIYYDLAMLLIKQAKQLYLGDSDLEVELENNVFAIDATTIDLCLSTFYWATFRSTKGGIKLHTQLDLKTSIPEFIYFSTASVHDVNALDFISFEANSFYIMDRGYVDYKRLYRIHSCKAFYITRAKDNMNCRRVKSYPSDKSGGVLYDQSVLLNNYYAALDYPKKIRRIKFYDQQSGKTFIFLKNNFDLKATEVAQLYKHRWKIELFFKWIKQHLKIKSFWGQSENAVKTQVWIAVSVYVLV
;
A
#
# COMPACT_ATOMS: atom_id res chain seq x y z
N TYR A 1 -27.12 -8.79 -23.60
CA TYR A 1 -28.04 -9.93 -23.48
C TYR A 1 -27.78 -10.75 -22.20
N HIS A 2 -26.53 -11.09 -21.94
CA HIS A 2 -26.18 -11.94 -20.79
C HIS A 2 -26.23 -11.25 -19.41
N LEU A 3 -26.34 -9.93 -19.37
CA LEU A 3 -26.37 -9.14 -18.12
C LEU A 3 -27.80 -8.73 -17.71
N GLY A 4 -28.84 -9.25 -18.37
CA GLY A 4 -30.24 -8.85 -18.09
C GLY A 4 -30.61 -7.42 -18.48
N ILE A 5 -29.76 -6.73 -19.25
CA ILE A 5 -30.01 -5.38 -19.75
C ILE A 5 -30.64 -5.54 -21.12
N GLY A 6 -31.95 -5.32 -21.22
CA GLY A 6 -32.72 -5.54 -22.45
C GLY A 6 -32.49 -4.51 -23.57
N ASP A 7 -32.06 -3.27 -23.21
CA ASP A 7 -31.90 -2.17 -24.12
C ASP A 7 -30.55 -1.46 -24.01
N VAL A 8 -30.22 -0.66 -25.03
CA VAL A 8 -29.02 0.17 -25.06
C VAL A 8 -29.17 1.31 -24.04
N VAL A 9 -28.34 1.30 -23.00
CA VAL A 9 -28.30 2.38 -22.01
C VAL A 9 -27.50 3.56 -22.56
N ALA A 10 -28.12 4.73 -22.62
CA ALA A 10 -27.46 5.96 -23.06
C ALA A 10 -26.33 6.36 -22.07
N LYS A 11 -25.23 6.95 -22.60
CA LYS A 11 -24.12 7.45 -21.76
C LYS A 11 -24.58 8.46 -20.72
N SER A 12 -25.53 9.33 -21.05
CA SER A 12 -26.13 10.31 -20.15
C SER A 12 -26.84 9.66 -18.97
N THR A 13 -27.56 8.55 -19.20
CA THR A 13 -28.22 7.78 -18.12
C THR A 13 -27.21 7.17 -17.15
N LEU A 14 -26.11 6.60 -17.65
CA LEU A 14 -25.04 6.05 -16.82
C LEU A 14 -24.29 7.16 -16.05
N SER A 15 -24.02 8.28 -16.72
CA SER A 15 -23.41 9.45 -16.07
C SER A 15 -24.29 9.96 -14.94
N SER A 16 -25.59 10.18 -15.21
CA SER A 16 -26.55 10.61 -14.19
C SER A 16 -26.68 9.61 -13.03
N ALA A 17 -26.65 8.31 -13.30
CA ALA A 17 -26.68 7.30 -12.27
C ALA A 17 -25.42 7.36 -11.37
N ASN A 18 -24.23 7.54 -11.95
CA ASN A 18 -22.98 7.67 -11.21
C ASN A 18 -22.89 8.97 -10.41
N GLU A 19 -23.51 10.05 -10.89
CA GLU A 19 -23.57 11.32 -10.16
C GLU A 19 -24.50 11.26 -8.94
N ASN A 20 -25.66 10.62 -9.08
CA ASN A 20 -26.75 10.71 -8.11
C ASN A 20 -26.85 9.51 -7.16
N ARG A 21 -26.36 8.33 -7.52
CA ARG A 21 -26.36 7.16 -6.64
C ARG A 21 -25.12 7.15 -5.79
N SER A 22 -25.27 6.90 -4.48
CA SER A 22 -24.14 6.86 -3.56
C SER A 22 -23.10 5.81 -3.96
N TYR A 23 -21.83 6.19 -4.02
CA TYR A 23 -20.71 5.28 -4.23
C TYR A 23 -20.61 4.19 -3.15
N LEU A 24 -21.22 4.40 -1.98
CA LEU A 24 -21.24 3.44 -0.87
C LEU A 24 -21.91 2.11 -1.26
N ILE A 25 -22.83 2.11 -2.23
CA ILE A 25 -23.43 0.88 -2.77
C ILE A 25 -22.34 -0.06 -3.32
N TYR A 26 -21.40 0.49 -4.09
CA TYR A 26 -20.31 -0.27 -4.69
C TYR A 26 -19.17 -0.52 -3.70
N TYR A 27 -18.99 0.37 -2.74
CA TYR A 27 -18.10 0.14 -1.59
C TYR A 27 -18.54 -1.09 -0.80
N ASP A 28 -19.81 -1.13 -0.39
CA ASP A 28 -20.35 -2.25 0.40
C ASP A 28 -20.28 -3.57 -0.37
N LEU A 29 -20.57 -3.53 -1.68
CA LEU A 29 -20.40 -4.69 -2.56
C LEU A 29 -18.92 -5.15 -2.60
N ALA A 30 -17.99 -4.23 -2.80
CA ALA A 30 -16.57 -4.55 -2.83
C ALA A 30 -16.10 -5.17 -1.50
N MET A 31 -16.53 -4.60 -0.36
CA MET A 31 -16.18 -5.14 0.96
C MET A 31 -16.77 -6.52 1.21
N LEU A 32 -17.99 -6.80 0.71
CA LEU A 32 -18.58 -8.14 0.75
C LEU A 32 -17.76 -9.13 -0.07
N LEU A 33 -17.40 -8.77 -1.30
CA LEU A 33 -16.59 -9.61 -2.20
C LEU A 33 -15.20 -9.87 -1.61
N ILE A 34 -14.53 -8.85 -1.08
CA ILE A 34 -13.23 -8.96 -0.38
C ILE A 34 -13.33 -9.97 0.76
N LYS A 35 -14.37 -9.86 1.60
CA LYS A 35 -14.60 -10.79 2.72
C LYS A 35 -14.78 -12.23 2.24
N GLN A 36 -15.53 -12.45 1.17
CA GLN A 36 -15.75 -13.79 0.59
C GLN A 36 -14.46 -14.33 -0.04
N ALA A 37 -13.76 -13.53 -0.83
CA ALA A 37 -12.50 -13.94 -1.46
C ALA A 37 -11.44 -14.31 -0.42
N LYS A 38 -11.29 -13.56 0.66
CA LYS A 38 -10.38 -13.91 1.76
C LYS A 38 -10.64 -15.28 2.36
N GLN A 39 -11.91 -15.69 2.46
CA GLN A 39 -12.28 -17.01 2.97
C GLN A 39 -11.89 -18.13 1.98
N LEU A 40 -11.97 -17.88 0.67
CA LEU A 40 -11.60 -18.86 -0.37
C LEU A 40 -10.08 -19.11 -0.41
N TYR A 41 -9.27 -18.07 -0.10
CA TYR A 41 -7.80 -18.15 -0.12
C TYR A 41 -7.19 -18.41 1.25
N LEU A 42 -8.00 -18.80 2.27
CA LEU A 42 -7.47 -19.21 3.58
C LEU A 42 -6.55 -20.43 3.42
N GLY A 43 -5.28 -20.25 3.74
CA GLY A 43 -4.25 -21.29 3.63
C GLY A 43 -3.41 -21.24 2.35
N ASP A 44 -3.84 -20.51 1.33
CA ASP A 44 -3.03 -20.25 0.16
C ASP A 44 -2.06 -19.10 0.41
N SER A 45 -0.83 -19.25 0.04
CA SER A 45 0.17 -18.19 0.15
C SER A 45 1.20 -18.30 -0.98
N ASP A 46 1.30 -17.24 -1.77
CA ASP A 46 2.35 -17.10 -2.79
C ASP A 46 3.67 -16.52 -2.22
N LEU A 47 3.78 -16.41 -0.90
CA LEU A 47 4.99 -15.91 -0.27
C LEU A 47 6.03 -17.02 -0.21
N GLU A 48 7.24 -16.74 -0.69
CA GLU A 48 8.40 -17.63 -0.57
C GLU A 48 8.89 -17.79 0.89
N VAL A 49 8.37 -16.97 1.80
CA VAL A 49 8.69 -16.98 3.24
C VAL A 49 7.50 -17.57 3.99
N GLU A 50 7.71 -18.68 4.67
CA GLU A 50 6.70 -19.28 5.53
C GLU A 50 6.47 -18.40 6.76
N LEU A 51 5.36 -17.68 6.79
CA LEU A 51 4.94 -16.86 7.91
C LEU A 51 3.47 -17.13 8.24
N GLU A 52 3.20 -17.44 9.50
CA GLU A 52 1.82 -17.52 10.01
C GLU A 52 1.17 -16.13 10.05
N ASN A 53 1.99 -15.09 10.28
CA ASN A 53 1.55 -13.71 10.38
C ASN A 53 0.91 -13.17 9.10
N ASN A 54 -0.03 -12.25 9.23
CA ASN A 54 -0.51 -11.46 8.10
C ASN A 54 0.61 -10.55 7.58
N VAL A 55 0.69 -10.40 6.27
CA VAL A 55 1.72 -9.59 5.60
C VAL A 55 1.04 -8.66 4.60
N PHE A 56 1.15 -7.37 4.84
CA PHE A 56 0.52 -6.33 4.03
C PHE A 56 1.55 -5.45 3.33
N ALA A 57 1.29 -5.08 2.08
CA ALA A 57 1.94 -3.93 1.46
C ALA A 57 1.07 -2.69 1.62
N ILE A 58 1.70 -1.55 1.92
CA ILE A 58 1.05 -0.24 1.91
C ILE A 58 1.73 0.62 0.86
N ASP A 59 0.94 1.15 -0.07
CA ASP A 59 1.41 2.07 -1.10
C ASP A 59 0.27 2.94 -1.61
N ALA A 60 0.59 3.94 -2.42
CA ALA A 60 -0.39 4.82 -3.04
C ALA A 60 -0.13 4.98 -4.53
N THR A 61 -1.21 5.17 -5.27
CA THR A 61 -1.11 5.51 -6.68
C THR A 61 -1.93 6.74 -7.01
N THR A 62 -1.41 7.60 -7.88
CA THR A 62 -2.14 8.78 -8.38
C THR A 62 -2.91 8.40 -9.63
N ILE A 63 -4.17 8.82 -9.67
CA ILE A 63 -5.03 8.83 -10.85
C ILE A 63 -5.12 10.29 -11.31
N ASP A 64 -4.49 10.58 -12.45
CA ASP A 64 -4.51 11.92 -13.01
C ASP A 64 -5.90 12.26 -13.56
N LEU A 65 -6.40 13.46 -13.24
CA LEU A 65 -7.68 13.98 -13.67
C LEU A 65 -7.47 15.33 -14.38
N CYS A 66 -8.27 15.60 -15.41
CA CYS A 66 -8.28 16.88 -16.08
C CYS A 66 -8.88 17.94 -15.15
N LEU A 67 -8.11 18.93 -14.72
CA LEU A 67 -8.56 19.94 -13.76
C LEU A 67 -9.75 20.76 -14.24
N SER A 68 -9.83 21.06 -15.54
CA SER A 68 -10.97 21.78 -16.11
C SER A 68 -12.29 21.01 -16.03
N THR A 69 -12.22 19.69 -15.93
CA THR A 69 -13.38 18.79 -15.81
C THR A 69 -13.65 18.40 -14.36
N PHE A 70 -12.59 18.21 -13.56
CA PHE A 70 -12.63 17.73 -12.17
C PHE A 70 -12.06 18.80 -11.24
N TYR A 71 -12.65 19.97 -11.17
CA TYR A 71 -12.19 21.14 -10.42
C TYR A 71 -12.01 20.89 -8.92
N TRP A 72 -12.73 19.93 -8.36
CA TRP A 72 -12.63 19.52 -6.96
C TRP A 72 -11.34 18.74 -6.65
N ALA A 73 -10.70 18.12 -7.65
CA ALA A 73 -9.53 17.26 -7.51
C ALA A 73 -8.20 18.03 -7.64
N THR A 74 -8.12 19.25 -7.15
CA THR A 74 -6.95 20.12 -7.28
C THR A 74 -5.70 19.49 -6.68
N PHE A 75 -4.63 19.40 -7.49
CA PHE A 75 -3.31 18.91 -7.05
C PHE A 75 -2.23 20.00 -7.16
N ARG A 76 -2.18 20.69 -8.28
CA ARG A 76 -1.32 21.86 -8.58
C ARG A 76 -2.14 22.85 -9.38
N SER A 77 -1.60 24.05 -9.59
CA SER A 77 -2.30 25.09 -10.36
C SER A 77 -2.80 24.63 -11.74
N THR A 78 -2.14 23.63 -12.34
CA THR A 78 -2.45 23.13 -13.70
C THR A 78 -2.83 21.64 -13.76
N LYS A 79 -2.84 20.91 -12.64
CA LYS A 79 -3.10 19.47 -12.61
C LYS A 79 -4.10 19.11 -11.53
N GLY A 80 -5.05 18.25 -11.89
CA GLY A 80 -5.95 17.56 -10.98
C GLY A 80 -5.54 16.09 -10.80
N GLY A 81 -5.92 15.51 -9.69
CA GLY A 81 -5.70 14.09 -9.42
C GLY A 81 -6.19 13.67 -8.06
N ILE A 82 -6.49 12.39 -7.97
CA ILE A 82 -6.78 11.71 -6.71
C ILE A 82 -5.70 10.68 -6.44
N LYS A 83 -5.47 10.40 -5.17
CA LYS A 83 -4.66 9.26 -4.72
C LYS A 83 -5.53 8.16 -4.18
N LEU A 84 -5.13 6.96 -4.54
CA LEU A 84 -5.68 5.72 -4.02
C LEU A 84 -4.61 5.12 -3.10
N HIS A 85 -4.80 5.27 -1.78
CA HIS A 85 -3.96 4.65 -0.77
C HIS A 85 -4.50 3.27 -0.46
N THR A 86 -3.67 2.25 -0.53
CA THR A 86 -4.12 0.86 -0.43
C THR A 86 -3.25 0.08 0.54
N GLN A 87 -3.90 -0.75 1.35
CA GLN A 87 -3.29 -1.88 2.04
C GLN A 87 -3.69 -3.15 1.30
N LEU A 88 -2.69 -3.87 0.79
CA LEU A 88 -2.87 -5.12 0.04
C LEU A 88 -2.33 -6.28 0.87
N ASP A 89 -3.13 -7.32 1.05
CA ASP A 89 -2.63 -8.59 1.60
C ASP A 89 -1.69 -9.24 0.58
N LEU A 90 -0.45 -9.51 0.98
CA LEU A 90 0.56 -10.08 0.11
C LEU A 90 0.45 -11.60 -0.06
N LYS A 91 -0.29 -12.28 0.81
CA LYS A 91 -0.55 -13.73 0.67
C LYS A 91 -1.58 -13.97 -0.43
N THR A 92 -2.66 -13.20 -0.42
CA THR A 92 -3.81 -13.40 -1.31
C THR A 92 -3.88 -12.41 -2.47
N SER A 93 -3.08 -11.33 -2.43
CA SER A 93 -3.16 -10.19 -3.35
C SER A 93 -4.51 -9.45 -3.32
N ILE A 94 -5.29 -9.58 -2.24
CA ILE A 94 -6.58 -8.93 -2.05
C ILE A 94 -6.38 -7.59 -1.32
N PRO A 95 -6.97 -6.47 -1.80
CA PRO A 95 -6.93 -5.21 -1.08
C PRO A 95 -7.85 -5.26 0.15
N GLU A 96 -7.34 -4.85 1.32
CA GLU A 96 -8.12 -4.84 2.56
C GLU A 96 -8.57 -3.44 2.97
N PHE A 97 -7.80 -2.44 2.59
CA PHE A 97 -8.09 -1.05 2.88
C PHE A 97 -7.79 -0.19 1.66
N ILE A 98 -8.74 0.68 1.32
CA ILE A 98 -8.59 1.65 0.25
C ILE A 98 -9.12 3.00 0.76
N TYR A 99 -8.26 4.02 0.72
CA TYR A 99 -8.59 5.38 1.12
C TYR A 99 -8.31 6.36 -0.02
N PHE A 100 -9.24 7.26 -0.26
CA PHE A 100 -9.12 8.29 -1.30
C PHE A 100 -8.68 9.62 -0.69
N SER A 101 -7.73 10.29 -1.33
CA SER A 101 -7.38 11.67 -1.02
C SER A 101 -7.16 12.45 -2.31
N THR A 102 -7.08 13.78 -2.22
CA THR A 102 -6.53 14.59 -3.31
C THR A 102 -5.05 14.25 -3.51
N ALA A 103 -4.55 14.41 -4.72
CA ALA A 103 -3.15 14.09 -5.03
C ALA A 103 -2.13 15.01 -4.29
N SER A 104 -2.59 16.07 -3.63
CA SER A 104 -1.78 16.95 -2.78
C SER A 104 -1.40 16.33 -1.43
N VAL A 105 -2.16 15.34 -0.95
CA VAL A 105 -1.90 14.68 0.34
C VAL A 105 -0.66 13.78 0.22
N HIS A 106 0.28 13.89 1.18
CA HIS A 106 1.45 13.02 1.23
C HIS A 106 1.05 11.58 1.58
N ASP A 107 1.68 10.60 0.90
CA ASP A 107 1.35 9.19 1.03
C ASP A 107 1.45 8.68 2.47
N VAL A 108 2.44 9.15 3.21
CA VAL A 108 2.67 8.79 4.61
C VAL A 108 1.48 9.12 5.54
N ASN A 109 0.65 10.10 5.17
CA ASN A 109 -0.53 10.46 5.97
C ASN A 109 -1.61 9.37 5.96
N ALA A 110 -1.61 8.48 4.96
CA ALA A 110 -2.52 7.35 4.93
C ALA A 110 -2.34 6.40 6.12
N LEU A 111 -1.11 6.35 6.68
CA LEU A 111 -0.86 5.55 7.88
C LEU A 111 -1.73 5.96 9.08
N ASP A 112 -2.20 7.20 9.14
CA ASP A 112 -3.06 7.69 10.24
C ASP A 112 -4.46 7.07 10.22
N PHE A 113 -4.91 6.57 9.07
CA PHE A 113 -6.24 5.97 8.86
C PHE A 113 -6.22 4.44 8.93
N ILE A 114 -5.03 3.82 8.96
CA ILE A 114 -4.89 2.35 9.04
C ILE A 114 -4.94 1.90 10.49
N SER A 115 -5.77 0.89 10.75
CA SER A 115 -5.77 0.15 12.02
C SER A 115 -4.74 -0.97 11.95
N PHE A 116 -3.64 -0.85 12.69
CA PHE A 116 -2.57 -1.83 12.67
C PHE A 116 -2.91 -3.03 13.56
N GLU A 117 -2.85 -4.23 12.98
CA GLU A 117 -3.09 -5.48 13.67
C GLU A 117 -1.81 -5.98 14.35
N ALA A 118 -1.92 -6.39 15.62
CA ALA A 118 -0.78 -6.96 16.34
C ALA A 118 -0.24 -8.20 15.61
N ASN A 119 1.07 -8.39 15.66
CA ASN A 119 1.81 -9.47 15.01
C ASN A 119 1.78 -9.47 13.47
N SER A 120 1.13 -8.51 12.82
CA SER A 120 1.12 -8.38 11.36
C SER A 120 2.31 -7.58 10.85
N PHE A 121 2.77 -7.87 9.63
CA PHE A 121 3.86 -7.17 8.96
C PHE A 121 3.31 -6.17 7.94
N TYR A 122 3.84 -4.94 7.97
CA TYR A 122 3.50 -3.86 7.05
C TYR A 122 4.73 -3.48 6.24
N ILE A 123 4.70 -3.74 4.94
CA ILE A 123 5.81 -3.50 4.01
C ILE A 123 5.53 -2.23 3.23
N MET A 124 6.45 -1.26 3.30
CA MET A 124 6.27 0.07 2.74
C MET A 124 7.55 0.54 2.04
N ASP A 125 7.41 1.49 1.14
CA ASP A 125 8.58 2.13 0.55
C ASP A 125 9.18 3.20 1.49
N ARG A 126 10.34 3.81 1.10
CA ARG A 126 11.01 4.82 1.92
C ARG A 126 10.23 6.14 2.07
N GLY A 127 9.22 6.40 1.24
CA GLY A 127 8.34 7.54 1.32
C GLY A 127 7.50 7.54 2.61
N TYR A 128 7.24 6.35 3.14
CA TYR A 128 6.50 6.16 4.39
C TYR A 128 7.35 6.25 5.65
N VAL A 129 8.65 6.57 5.56
CA VAL A 129 9.50 6.73 6.74
C VAL A 129 9.17 8.05 7.45
N ASP A 130 8.36 7.91 8.47
CA ASP A 130 8.02 8.90 9.49
C ASP A 130 8.14 8.21 10.85
N TYR A 131 9.07 8.66 11.69
CA TYR A 131 9.43 7.91 12.90
C TYR A 131 8.30 7.84 13.92
N LYS A 132 7.48 8.87 14.03
CA LYS A 132 6.32 8.88 14.92
C LYS A 132 5.28 7.84 14.48
N ARG A 133 5.00 7.75 13.17
CA ARG A 133 4.07 6.76 12.61
C ARG A 133 4.64 5.34 12.67
N LEU A 134 5.94 5.16 12.41
CA LEU A 134 6.61 3.88 12.61
C LEU A 134 6.57 3.43 14.08
N TYR A 135 6.68 4.37 15.03
CA TYR A 135 6.54 4.05 16.45
C TYR A 135 5.11 3.69 16.82
N ARG A 136 4.10 4.28 16.17
CA ARG A 136 2.69 3.87 16.34
C ARG A 136 2.49 2.41 15.90
N ILE A 137 3.05 1.99 14.76
CA ILE A 137 3.02 0.57 14.32
C ILE A 137 3.67 -0.31 15.41
N HIS A 138 4.85 0.06 15.89
CA HIS A 138 5.54 -0.66 16.96
C HIS A 138 4.69 -0.76 18.25
N SER A 139 4.03 0.32 18.64
CA SER A 139 3.20 0.39 19.86
C SER A 139 1.94 -0.47 19.76
N CYS A 140 1.42 -0.69 18.54
CA CYS A 140 0.35 -1.64 18.26
C CYS A 140 0.82 -3.10 18.27
N LYS A 141 2.08 -3.39 18.64
CA LYS A 141 2.72 -4.72 18.56
C LYS A 141 2.73 -5.28 17.13
N ALA A 142 2.66 -4.42 16.14
CA ALA A 142 2.79 -4.74 14.73
C ALA A 142 4.23 -4.52 14.26
N PHE A 143 4.55 -5.10 13.11
CA PHE A 143 5.89 -5.04 12.52
C PHE A 143 5.87 -4.26 11.22
N TYR A 144 6.94 -3.50 10.96
CA TYR A 144 7.14 -2.85 9.68
C TYR A 144 8.45 -3.29 9.03
N ILE A 145 8.47 -3.26 7.70
CA ILE A 145 9.67 -3.38 6.86
C ILE A 145 9.63 -2.24 5.85
N THR A 146 10.65 -1.39 5.87
CA THR A 146 10.79 -0.29 4.92
C THR A 146 12.25 -0.08 4.52
N ARG A 147 12.52 0.76 3.51
CA ARG A 147 13.88 1.16 3.18
C ARG A 147 14.28 2.42 3.97
N ALA A 148 15.54 2.49 4.37
CA ALA A 148 16.08 3.69 4.98
C ALA A 148 16.07 4.87 4.00
N LYS A 149 15.87 6.09 4.52
CA LYS A 149 16.22 7.32 3.81
C LYS A 149 17.74 7.54 3.86
N ASP A 150 18.30 8.15 2.82
CA ASP A 150 19.75 8.34 2.68
C ASP A 150 20.34 9.25 3.79
N ASN A 151 19.53 10.14 4.34
CA ASN A 151 19.87 11.07 5.41
C ASN A 151 19.62 10.54 6.83
N MET A 152 19.41 9.21 6.99
CA MET A 152 19.19 8.63 8.30
C MET A 152 20.41 8.79 9.21
N ASN A 153 20.26 9.53 10.31
CA ASN A 153 21.28 9.68 11.34
C ASN A 153 21.00 8.74 12.52
N CYS A 154 21.90 7.76 12.75
CA CYS A 154 21.74 6.78 13.80
C CYS A 154 23.09 6.29 14.32
N ARG A 155 23.11 5.85 15.58
CA ARG A 155 24.27 5.17 16.19
C ARG A 155 24.01 3.68 16.27
N ARG A 156 25.03 2.89 15.93
CA ARG A 156 25.02 1.45 16.08
C ARG A 156 25.06 1.07 17.56
N VAL A 157 24.18 0.17 17.97
CA VAL A 157 24.14 -0.39 19.32
C VAL A 157 24.79 -1.78 19.34
N LYS A 158 24.41 -2.65 18.36
CA LYS A 158 24.92 -4.02 18.26
C LYS A 158 25.00 -4.44 16.78
N SER A 159 26.00 -5.26 16.43
CA SER A 159 26.04 -5.99 15.16
C SER A 159 25.70 -7.45 15.39
N TYR A 160 24.98 -8.02 14.43
CA TYR A 160 24.64 -9.44 14.40
C TYR A 160 25.48 -10.15 13.32
N PRO A 161 25.65 -11.47 13.42
CA PRO A 161 26.25 -12.24 12.34
C PRO A 161 25.52 -11.97 11.01
N SER A 162 26.29 -11.83 9.94
CA SER A 162 25.75 -11.56 8.61
C SER A 162 26.26 -12.59 7.61
N ASP A 163 25.35 -13.18 6.84
CA ASP A 163 25.67 -14.06 5.74
C ASP A 163 25.96 -13.24 4.49
N LYS A 164 27.23 -12.98 4.21
CA LYS A 164 27.67 -12.23 3.04
C LYS A 164 27.41 -12.98 1.74
N SER A 165 27.47 -14.30 1.76
CA SER A 165 27.19 -15.15 0.59
C SER A 165 25.73 -15.06 0.19
N GLY A 166 24.82 -14.95 1.16
CA GLY A 166 23.39 -14.68 0.94
C GLY A 166 23.06 -13.20 0.67
N GLY A 167 24.06 -12.33 0.46
CA GLY A 167 23.86 -10.92 0.13
C GLY A 167 23.74 -9.98 1.34
N VAL A 168 23.78 -10.48 2.58
CA VAL A 168 23.66 -9.65 3.80
C VAL A 168 25.01 -9.00 4.11
N LEU A 169 25.20 -7.73 3.78
CA LEU A 169 26.44 -7.00 4.00
C LEU A 169 26.65 -6.61 5.47
N TYR A 170 25.57 -6.22 6.17
CA TYR A 170 25.54 -6.08 7.62
C TYR A 170 24.11 -6.21 8.16
N ASP A 171 24.05 -6.60 9.45
CA ASP A 171 22.82 -6.66 10.25
C ASP A 171 23.11 -6.03 11.62
N GLN A 172 22.37 -5.00 11.98
CA GLN A 172 22.68 -4.16 13.13
C GLN A 172 21.41 -3.69 13.84
N SER A 173 21.47 -3.56 15.17
CA SER A 173 20.52 -2.71 15.88
C SER A 173 21.09 -1.30 16.04
N VAL A 174 20.24 -0.31 15.83
CA VAL A 174 20.59 1.11 15.87
C VAL A 174 19.60 1.89 16.72
N LEU A 175 20.05 3.04 17.22
CA LEU A 175 19.20 4.08 17.81
C LEU A 175 19.35 5.35 17.00
N LEU A 176 18.28 6.10 16.86
CA LEU A 176 18.29 7.38 16.17
C LEU A 176 19.07 8.40 17.00
N ASN A 177 19.90 9.23 16.32
CA ASN A 177 20.72 10.25 16.99
C ASN A 177 20.11 11.63 16.92
N ASN A 178 19.30 11.94 15.87
CA ASN A 178 18.65 13.22 15.79
C ASN A 178 17.65 13.36 16.94
N TYR A 179 17.69 14.48 17.65
CA TYR A 179 16.89 14.73 18.86
C TYR A 179 15.38 14.45 18.64
N TYR A 180 14.78 15.05 17.63
CA TYR A 180 13.35 14.86 17.34
C TYR A 180 13.04 13.44 16.90
N ALA A 181 13.87 12.86 16.03
CA ALA A 181 13.68 11.48 15.58
C ALA A 181 13.80 10.48 16.74
N ALA A 182 14.71 10.70 17.69
CA ALA A 182 14.86 9.86 18.87
C ALA A 182 13.69 9.97 19.86
N LEU A 183 13.07 11.17 19.95
CA LEU A 183 11.82 11.36 20.71
C LEU A 183 10.65 10.64 20.03
N ASP A 184 10.53 10.76 18.72
CA ASP A 184 9.46 10.12 17.94
C ASP A 184 9.56 8.60 17.92
N TYR A 185 10.79 8.04 17.94
CA TYR A 185 11.05 6.61 17.96
C TYR A 185 12.15 6.26 18.98
N PRO A 186 11.83 6.09 20.28
CA PRO A 186 12.81 5.89 21.35
C PRO A 186 13.33 4.45 21.48
N LYS A 187 12.95 3.55 20.59
CA LYS A 187 13.32 2.14 20.63
C LYS A 187 14.39 1.80 19.60
N LYS A 188 15.03 0.65 19.75
CA LYS A 188 15.99 0.12 18.78
C LYS A 188 15.27 -0.21 17.48
N ILE A 189 15.91 0.11 16.36
CA ILE A 189 15.52 -0.29 15.00
C ILE A 189 16.55 -1.27 14.50
N ARG A 190 16.15 -2.35 13.85
CA ARG A 190 17.06 -3.24 13.15
C ARG A 190 17.30 -2.69 11.76
N ARG A 191 18.57 -2.53 11.38
CA ARG A 191 19.05 -2.00 10.11
C ARG A 191 19.87 -3.06 9.39
N ILE A 192 19.41 -3.47 8.21
CA ILE A 192 20.02 -4.53 7.40
C ILE A 192 20.46 -3.93 6.09
N LYS A 193 21.75 -4.09 5.71
CA LYS A 193 22.23 -3.76 4.37
C LYS A 193 22.33 -5.04 3.56
N PHE A 194 21.64 -5.06 2.45
CA PHE A 194 21.49 -6.21 1.58
C PHE A 194 21.90 -5.86 0.14
N TYR A 195 22.72 -6.69 -0.46
CA TYR A 195 23.06 -6.62 -1.87
C TYR A 195 22.24 -7.64 -2.65
N ASP A 196 21.40 -7.17 -3.52
CA ASP A 196 20.59 -8.02 -4.40
C ASP A 196 21.39 -8.35 -5.67
N GLN A 197 21.85 -9.59 -5.78
CA GLN A 197 22.65 -10.05 -6.91
C GLN A 197 21.88 -10.00 -8.23
N GLN A 198 20.56 -10.22 -8.22
CA GLN A 198 19.74 -10.21 -9.44
C GLN A 198 19.65 -8.82 -10.06
N SER A 199 19.44 -7.79 -9.25
CA SER A 199 19.32 -6.40 -9.72
C SER A 199 20.62 -5.62 -9.69
N GLY A 200 21.68 -6.13 -9.05
CA GLY A 200 22.95 -5.43 -8.80
C GLY A 200 22.82 -4.25 -7.83
N LYS A 201 21.71 -4.15 -7.09
CA LYS A 201 21.42 -3.00 -6.22
C LYS A 201 21.63 -3.32 -4.74
N THR A 202 22.01 -2.29 -4.00
CA THR A 202 22.14 -2.38 -2.55
C THR A 202 20.95 -1.67 -1.89
N PHE A 203 20.33 -2.34 -0.92
CA PHE A 203 19.22 -1.82 -0.14
C PHE A 203 19.61 -1.74 1.34
N ILE A 204 19.04 -0.76 2.05
CA ILE A 204 19.12 -0.69 3.51
C ILE A 204 17.70 -0.78 4.04
N PHE A 205 17.38 -1.90 4.70
CA PHE A 205 16.08 -2.13 5.30
C PHE A 205 16.05 -1.69 6.75
N LEU A 206 14.91 -1.14 7.17
CA LEU A 206 14.58 -0.82 8.55
C LEU A 206 13.39 -1.63 8.99
N LYS A 207 13.45 -2.19 10.19
CA LYS A 207 12.36 -2.98 10.78
C LYS A 207 12.45 -2.97 12.31
N ASN A 208 11.32 -3.29 12.95
CA ASN A 208 11.22 -3.40 14.41
C ASN A 208 11.13 -4.84 14.91
N ASN A 209 10.92 -5.83 14.06
CA ASN A 209 11.01 -7.24 14.42
C ASN A 209 12.48 -7.70 14.38
N PHE A 210 12.93 -8.50 15.37
CA PHE A 210 14.30 -8.99 15.45
C PHE A 210 14.44 -10.50 15.16
N ASP A 211 13.34 -11.23 15.02
CA ASP A 211 13.32 -12.68 14.90
C ASP A 211 13.55 -13.16 13.45
N LEU A 212 12.97 -12.47 12.46
CA LEU A 212 13.14 -12.82 11.04
C LEU A 212 14.61 -12.75 10.61
N LYS A 213 15.06 -13.72 9.82
CA LYS A 213 16.39 -13.68 9.19
C LYS A 213 16.54 -12.50 8.26
N ALA A 214 17.76 -12.00 8.10
CA ALA A 214 18.03 -10.85 7.24
C ALA A 214 17.68 -11.09 5.76
N THR A 215 17.88 -12.33 5.28
CA THR A 215 17.51 -12.77 3.92
C THR A 215 15.99 -12.79 3.71
N GLU A 216 15.23 -13.28 4.69
CA GLU A 216 13.75 -13.29 4.66
C GLU A 216 13.17 -11.86 4.56
N VAL A 217 13.83 -10.88 5.20
CA VAL A 217 13.43 -9.47 5.08
C VAL A 217 13.54 -8.96 3.65
N ALA A 218 14.61 -9.32 2.96
CA ALA A 218 14.80 -8.93 1.57
C ALA A 218 13.78 -9.62 0.64
N GLN A 219 13.48 -10.90 0.88
CA GLN A 219 12.44 -11.64 0.16
C GLN A 219 11.07 -11.01 0.36
N LEU A 220 10.67 -10.77 1.61
CA LEU A 220 9.40 -10.11 1.92
C LEU A 220 9.29 -8.74 1.26
N TYR A 221 10.37 -7.96 1.27
CA TYR A 221 10.35 -6.65 0.62
C TYR A 221 10.18 -6.73 -0.90
N LYS A 222 10.67 -7.78 -1.56
CA LYS A 222 10.42 -8.01 -3.00
C LYS A 222 8.91 -8.17 -3.29
N HIS A 223 8.18 -8.84 -2.43
CA HIS A 223 6.74 -9.03 -2.61
C HIS A 223 5.93 -7.71 -2.57
N ARG A 224 6.49 -6.60 -2.07
CA ARG A 224 5.86 -5.28 -2.17
C ARG A 224 5.45 -4.94 -3.61
N TRP A 225 6.16 -5.48 -4.61
CA TRP A 225 5.82 -5.26 -6.02
C TRP A 225 4.38 -5.70 -6.38
N LYS A 226 3.76 -6.62 -5.64
CA LYS A 226 2.38 -7.05 -5.87
C LYS A 226 1.39 -5.89 -5.82
N ILE A 227 1.60 -4.89 -4.94
CA ILE A 227 0.72 -3.72 -4.88
C ILE A 227 0.85 -2.83 -6.13
N GLU A 228 2.03 -2.77 -6.75
CA GLU A 228 2.22 -2.04 -8.00
C GLU A 228 1.51 -2.75 -9.16
N LEU A 229 1.48 -4.08 -9.16
CA LEU A 229 0.70 -4.88 -10.12
C LEU A 229 -0.80 -4.66 -9.94
N PHE A 230 -1.29 -4.63 -8.71
CA PHE A 230 -2.68 -4.26 -8.39
C PHE A 230 -3.01 -2.87 -8.96
N PHE A 231 -2.19 -1.86 -8.71
CA PHE A 231 -2.40 -0.52 -9.25
C PHE A 231 -2.37 -0.46 -10.78
N LYS A 232 -1.46 -1.22 -11.40
CA LYS A 232 -1.40 -1.34 -12.86
C LYS A 232 -2.71 -1.92 -13.40
N TRP A 233 -3.21 -2.99 -12.79
CA TRP A 233 -4.47 -3.64 -13.17
C TRP A 233 -5.66 -2.65 -13.04
N ILE A 234 -5.81 -2.01 -11.86
CA ILE A 234 -6.85 -1.01 -11.63
C ILE A 234 -6.80 0.09 -12.69
N LYS A 235 -5.63 0.67 -12.95
CA LYS A 235 -5.47 1.73 -13.95
C LYS A 235 -5.81 1.28 -15.38
N GLN A 236 -5.51 0.05 -15.74
CA GLN A 236 -5.82 -0.49 -17.07
C GLN A 236 -7.34 -0.70 -17.25
N HIS A 237 -8.03 -1.15 -16.21
CA HIS A 237 -9.45 -1.52 -16.30
C HIS A 237 -10.41 -0.38 -15.95
N LEU A 238 -9.96 0.63 -15.20
CA LEU A 238 -10.76 1.82 -14.92
C LEU A 238 -11.13 2.67 -16.16
N LYS A 239 -10.49 2.44 -17.32
CA LYS A 239 -10.60 3.36 -18.47
C LYS A 239 -10.46 4.82 -18.05
N ILE A 240 -9.42 5.14 -17.28
CA ILE A 240 -9.15 6.44 -16.62
C ILE A 240 -9.32 7.66 -17.52
N LYS A 241 -9.23 7.47 -18.84
CA LYS A 241 -9.41 8.55 -19.83
C LYS A 241 -10.88 8.93 -20.08
N SER A 242 -11.85 8.21 -19.50
CA SER A 242 -13.28 8.48 -19.70
C SER A 242 -14.10 8.06 -18.49
N PHE A 243 -14.01 8.85 -17.41
CA PHE A 243 -14.95 8.69 -16.29
C PHE A 243 -16.38 8.99 -16.74
N TRP A 244 -17.31 8.20 -16.25
CA TRP A 244 -18.74 8.34 -16.51
C TRP A 244 -19.36 9.20 -15.41
N GLY A 245 -19.07 10.50 -15.45
CA GLY A 245 -19.43 11.50 -14.48
C GLY A 245 -18.22 12.26 -13.97
N GLN A 246 -18.44 13.48 -13.49
CA GLN A 246 -17.39 14.44 -13.16
C GLN A 246 -17.27 14.71 -11.65
N SER A 247 -18.26 14.28 -10.86
CA SER A 247 -18.25 14.45 -9.41
C SER A 247 -17.29 13.49 -8.73
N GLU A 248 -16.91 13.84 -7.50
CA GLU A 248 -16.14 12.94 -6.63
C GLU A 248 -16.86 11.61 -6.42
N ASN A 249 -18.19 11.64 -6.28
CA ASN A 249 -19.04 10.47 -6.16
C ASN A 249 -18.94 9.54 -7.37
N ALA A 250 -19.01 10.10 -8.58
CA ALA A 250 -18.91 9.33 -9.82
C ALA A 250 -17.53 8.66 -9.97
N VAL A 251 -16.46 9.37 -9.62
CA VAL A 251 -15.09 8.83 -9.66
C VAL A 251 -14.93 7.70 -8.64
N LYS A 252 -15.38 7.89 -7.39
CA LYS A 252 -15.36 6.85 -6.35
C LYS A 252 -16.18 5.62 -6.75
N THR A 253 -17.38 5.82 -7.31
CA THR A 253 -18.22 4.75 -7.86
C THR A 253 -17.45 3.89 -8.85
N GLN A 254 -16.81 4.51 -9.82
CA GLN A 254 -16.10 3.78 -10.88
C GLN A 254 -14.88 3.03 -10.33
N VAL A 255 -14.15 3.61 -9.36
CA VAL A 255 -13.03 2.92 -8.71
C VAL A 255 -13.52 1.71 -7.91
N TRP A 256 -14.61 1.83 -7.13
CA TRP A 256 -15.14 0.71 -6.36
C TRP A 256 -15.69 -0.41 -7.24
N ILE A 257 -16.28 -0.08 -8.39
CA ILE A 257 -16.65 -1.07 -9.40
C ILE A 257 -15.40 -1.82 -9.90
N ALA A 258 -14.31 -1.10 -10.21
CA ALA A 258 -13.07 -1.75 -10.66
C ALA A 258 -12.44 -2.63 -9.57
N VAL A 259 -12.48 -2.23 -8.30
CA VAL A 259 -12.05 -3.06 -7.18
C VAL A 259 -12.91 -4.31 -7.06
N SER A 260 -14.24 -4.18 -7.20
CA SER A 260 -15.16 -5.33 -7.20
C SER A 260 -14.83 -6.31 -8.33
N VAL A 261 -14.58 -5.80 -9.53
CA VAL A 261 -14.20 -6.65 -10.68
C VAL A 261 -12.84 -7.33 -10.45
N TYR A 262 -11.87 -6.61 -9.88
CA TYR A 262 -10.56 -7.19 -9.53
C TYR A 262 -10.68 -8.39 -8.60
N VAL A 263 -11.56 -8.30 -7.61
CA VAL A 263 -11.76 -9.38 -6.62
C VAL A 263 -12.54 -10.56 -7.20
N LEU A 264 -13.35 -10.36 -8.26
CA LEU A 264 -14.13 -11.40 -8.93
C LEU A 264 -13.33 -12.20 -9.96
N VAL A 265 -12.19 -11.69 -10.45
CA VAL A 265 -11.33 -12.32 -11.48
C VAL A 265 -10.13 -12.99 -10.85
#